data_3d17a1f3873b3c77315d0b4b828122ac
#
_entry.id   3d17a1f3873b3c77315d0b4b828122ac
#
_cell.length_a   1.000
_cell.length_b   1.000
_cell.length_c   1.000
_cell.angle_alpha   90.00
_cell.angle_beta   90.00
_cell.angle_gamma   90.00
#
_symmetry.space_group_name_H-M   'P 1'
#
loop_
_entity.id
_entity.type
_entity.pdbx_description
1 polymer ?
#
loop_
_entity_poly.entity_id
_entity_poly.type
_entity_poly.pdbx_seq_one_letter_code
_entity_poly.pdbx_strand_id
1 'polypeptide(L)'
;MLESPIQLIRQFSFPLTPLPVNQEEMKNRFQGISCLKYDEMPFPVVLFDLYGTLLQSASGEIGAQDPSDITASRYLSVRDDPPTKNPQKVGEPFPTLEPLSPFLPLLPRNETLQTLQRWFLKEVEKRHEVLRSTHQVPEIRVEEVWAAILGLSEEDAFEFSLRYELTVNPVYPMPGARECLEFLRKKGTLLGLVSNAQAFTPFYIEAFFGVSLEELGFHPDLTIFSYQWREAKPSPKLFLLAADALGSLGYTPQETIYVGNDLRNDVWAPQEVGFRAALFCGDGRSLRLYKDDPRYGEVKPDYLIESFQ
;
A
#
# COMPACT_ATOMS: atom_id res chain seq x y z
N MET A 1 -4.21 13.95 -26.35
CA MET A 1 -5.03 12.93 -25.69
C MET A 1 -4.24 12.49 -24.47
N LEU A 2 -4.85 12.55 -23.31
CA LEU A 2 -4.24 12.02 -22.09
C LEU A 2 -4.07 10.50 -22.24
N GLU A 3 -2.95 9.98 -21.78
CA GLU A 3 -2.72 8.53 -21.78
C GLU A 3 -3.61 7.86 -20.72
N SER A 4 -4.11 6.67 -21.02
CA SER A 4 -4.91 5.91 -20.06
C SER A 4 -4.07 5.57 -18.82
N PRO A 5 -4.61 5.72 -17.58
CA PRO A 5 -3.92 5.31 -16.37
C PRO A 5 -3.34 3.89 -16.45
N ILE A 6 -4.07 2.96 -17.04
CA ILE A 6 -3.64 1.57 -17.25
C ILE A 6 -2.41 1.48 -18.15
N GLN A 7 -2.36 2.28 -19.23
CA GLN A 7 -1.22 2.32 -20.14
C GLN A 7 0.02 2.88 -19.43
N LEU A 8 -0.13 3.97 -18.68
CA LEU A 8 0.95 4.57 -17.90
C LEU A 8 1.53 3.57 -16.89
N ILE A 9 0.65 2.88 -16.15
CA ILE A 9 1.07 1.87 -15.17
C ILE A 9 1.86 0.76 -15.87
N ARG A 10 1.37 0.22 -16.97
CA ARG A 10 2.06 -0.84 -17.73
C ARG A 10 3.41 -0.39 -18.31
N GLN A 11 3.51 0.86 -18.71
CA GLN A 11 4.72 1.44 -19.31
C GLN A 11 5.83 1.66 -18.26
N PHE A 12 5.46 2.14 -17.06
CA PHE A 12 6.43 2.59 -16.06
C PHE A 12 6.57 1.67 -14.86
N SER A 13 5.80 0.60 -14.77
CA SER A 13 5.97 -0.45 -13.77
C SER A 13 6.88 -1.57 -14.28
N PHE A 14 7.64 -2.15 -13.37
CA PHE A 14 8.55 -3.26 -13.67
C PHE A 14 8.57 -4.26 -12.51
N PRO A 15 8.89 -5.53 -12.79
CA PRO A 15 8.97 -6.55 -11.74
C PRO A 15 9.98 -6.15 -10.66
N LEU A 16 9.55 -6.27 -9.41
CA LEU A 16 10.38 -6.12 -8.23
C LEU A 16 10.74 -7.52 -7.69
N THR A 17 11.95 -7.66 -7.19
CA THR A 17 12.33 -8.90 -6.48
C THR A 17 12.02 -8.71 -5.00
N PRO A 18 11.22 -9.60 -4.37
CA PRO A 18 10.97 -9.53 -2.93
C PRO A 18 12.30 -9.59 -2.16
N LEU A 19 12.42 -8.75 -1.14
CA LEU A 19 13.57 -8.83 -0.24
C LEU A 19 13.35 -9.91 0.81
N PRO A 20 14.41 -10.66 1.19
CA PRO A 20 14.30 -11.68 2.21
C PRO A 20 13.90 -11.08 3.55
N VAL A 21 13.06 -11.80 4.28
CA VAL A 21 12.70 -11.51 5.66
C VAL A 21 13.64 -12.29 6.59
N ASN A 22 14.03 -11.69 7.71
CA ASN A 22 14.84 -12.35 8.71
C ASN A 22 14.01 -13.42 9.44
N GLN A 23 14.14 -14.68 9.00
CA GLN A 23 13.37 -15.81 9.52
C GLN A 23 13.66 -16.12 11.00
N GLU A 24 14.89 -15.92 11.46
CA GLU A 24 15.24 -16.13 12.86
C GLU A 24 14.55 -15.11 13.76
N GLU A 25 14.53 -13.86 13.35
CA GLU A 25 13.82 -12.81 14.05
C GLU A 25 12.31 -13.07 14.11
N MET A 26 11.70 -13.47 12.97
CA MET A 26 10.27 -13.78 12.92
C MET A 26 9.92 -14.94 13.86
N LYS A 27 10.72 -16.02 13.87
CA LYS A 27 10.53 -17.16 14.77
C LYS A 27 10.65 -16.77 16.25
N ASN A 28 11.63 -15.93 16.58
CA ASN A 28 11.82 -15.48 17.95
C ASN A 28 10.68 -14.58 18.43
N ARG A 29 10.24 -13.65 17.60
CA ARG A 29 9.20 -12.69 17.94
C ARG A 29 7.80 -13.30 18.00
N PHE A 30 7.50 -14.19 17.07
CA PHE A 30 6.17 -14.80 16.91
C PHE A 30 6.18 -16.29 17.28
N GLN A 31 6.97 -16.66 18.30
CA GLN A 31 7.02 -18.04 18.78
C GLN A 31 5.62 -18.56 19.14
N GLY A 32 5.26 -19.71 18.58
CA GLY A 32 3.96 -20.36 18.80
C GLY A 32 2.85 -19.86 17.88
N ILE A 33 3.09 -18.88 17.00
CA ILE A 33 2.14 -18.47 15.96
C ILE A 33 2.29 -19.41 14.77
N SER A 34 1.16 -19.94 14.28
CA SER A 34 1.13 -20.85 13.15
C SER A 34 1.31 -20.14 11.82
N CYS A 35 2.10 -20.70 10.92
CA CYS A 35 2.09 -20.29 9.51
C CYS A 35 0.85 -20.86 8.83
N LEU A 36 0.16 -19.99 8.09
CA LEU A 36 -1.04 -20.32 7.33
C LEU A 36 -0.75 -20.18 5.83
N LYS A 37 -1.03 -21.20 5.07
CA LYS A 37 -1.00 -21.12 3.61
C LYS A 37 -2.35 -20.66 3.08
N TYR A 38 -2.35 -19.93 1.97
CA TYR A 38 -3.58 -19.39 1.41
C TYR A 38 -4.59 -20.47 1.00
N ASP A 39 -4.13 -21.64 0.57
CA ASP A 39 -4.96 -22.79 0.19
C ASP A 39 -5.54 -23.56 1.40
N GLU A 40 -4.98 -23.35 2.59
CA GLU A 40 -5.43 -23.93 3.85
C GLU A 40 -6.33 -22.97 4.67
N MET A 41 -6.57 -21.74 4.21
CA MET A 41 -7.38 -20.73 4.94
C MET A 41 -8.79 -21.25 5.25
N PRO A 42 -9.18 -21.37 6.55
CA PRO A 42 -10.48 -21.88 6.94
C PRO A 42 -11.60 -20.83 6.99
N PHE A 43 -11.30 -19.59 6.58
CA PHE A 43 -12.19 -18.46 6.74
C PHE A 43 -13.13 -18.30 5.55
N PRO A 44 -14.45 -18.07 5.78
CA PRO A 44 -15.40 -17.80 4.71
C PRO A 44 -15.19 -16.42 4.07
N VAL A 45 -14.54 -15.49 4.78
CA VAL A 45 -14.23 -14.16 4.29
C VAL A 45 -12.75 -13.85 4.51
N VAL A 46 -12.09 -13.32 3.47
CA VAL A 46 -10.71 -12.84 3.52
C VAL A 46 -10.65 -11.40 3.02
N LEU A 47 -10.19 -10.51 3.87
CA LEU A 47 -9.91 -9.12 3.51
C LEU A 47 -8.39 -8.94 3.37
N PHE A 48 -7.97 -8.15 2.41
CA PHE A 48 -6.56 -7.90 2.15
C PHE A 48 -6.22 -6.41 2.28
N ASP A 49 -5.01 -6.13 2.72
CA ASP A 49 -4.30 -4.93 2.33
C ASP A 49 -3.77 -5.08 0.89
N LEU A 50 -3.37 -3.98 0.28
CA LEU A 50 -2.92 -3.97 -1.10
C LEU A 50 -1.40 -3.79 -1.22
N TYR A 51 -0.87 -2.65 -0.76
CA TYR A 51 0.54 -2.31 -0.93
C TYR A 51 1.43 -3.01 0.08
N GLY A 52 2.39 -3.78 -0.40
CA GLY A 52 3.22 -4.66 0.41
C GLY A 52 2.60 -6.03 0.66
N THR A 53 1.35 -6.24 0.26
CA THR A 53 0.61 -7.51 0.41
C THR A 53 0.28 -8.13 -0.95
N LEU A 54 -0.73 -7.64 -1.66
CA LEU A 54 -1.07 -8.11 -3.02
C LEU A 54 -0.21 -7.45 -4.11
N LEU A 55 0.31 -6.26 -3.83
CA LEU A 55 1.23 -5.53 -4.69
C LEU A 55 2.53 -5.26 -3.93
N GLN A 56 3.66 -5.54 -4.57
CA GLN A 56 4.96 -5.05 -4.13
C GLN A 56 5.01 -3.53 -4.31
N SER A 57 5.67 -2.83 -3.39
CA SER A 57 5.85 -1.38 -3.42
C SER A 57 7.31 -1.07 -3.18
N ALA A 58 7.95 -0.32 -4.09
CA ALA A 58 9.37 -0.02 -3.98
C ALA A 58 9.70 0.87 -2.78
N SER A 59 8.80 1.76 -2.39
CA SER A 59 8.92 2.59 -1.18
C SER A 59 8.37 1.92 0.07
N GLY A 60 7.57 0.88 -0.09
CA GLY A 60 6.89 0.18 1.00
C GLY A 60 5.55 0.79 1.41
N GLU A 61 5.22 2.01 1.00
CA GLU A 61 3.95 2.71 1.32
C GLU A 61 3.63 3.77 0.25
N ILE A 62 2.33 4.06 0.04
CA ILE A 62 1.91 5.23 -0.73
C ILE A 62 2.03 6.48 0.11
N GLY A 63 2.73 7.47 -0.41
CA GLY A 63 2.91 8.79 0.20
C GLY A 63 3.63 8.69 1.56
N ALA A 64 4.82 9.25 1.69
CA ALA A 64 5.55 9.30 2.96
C ALA A 64 4.68 9.98 4.04
N GLN A 65 4.06 9.19 4.90
CA GLN A 65 3.13 9.68 5.93
C GLN A 65 3.86 10.18 7.19
N ASP A 66 5.13 9.83 7.38
CA ASP A 66 5.91 10.31 8.51
C ASP A 66 7.32 10.73 8.06
N PRO A 67 7.77 11.96 8.38
CA PRO A 67 9.15 12.39 8.12
C PRO A 67 10.20 11.54 8.84
N SER A 68 9.82 10.77 9.86
CA SER A 68 10.70 9.81 10.55
C SER A 68 10.74 8.43 9.88
N ASP A 69 9.76 8.08 9.04
CA ASP A 69 9.75 6.87 8.21
C ASP A 69 10.49 7.09 6.88
N ILE A 70 11.67 7.69 6.94
CA ILE A 70 12.54 8.07 5.81
C ILE A 70 13.15 6.83 5.13
N THR A 71 12.34 5.86 4.77
CA THR A 71 12.78 4.83 3.81
C THR A 71 12.64 5.32 2.36
N ALA A 72 11.70 6.22 2.07
CA ALA A 72 11.64 6.95 0.80
C ALA A 72 12.90 7.82 0.56
N SER A 73 13.50 8.36 1.63
CA SER A 73 14.78 9.09 1.58
C SER A 73 15.95 8.22 1.07
N ARG A 74 15.94 6.90 1.29
CA ARG A 74 17.02 6.03 0.79
C ARG A 74 17.02 5.89 -0.74
N TYR A 75 15.85 6.00 -1.39
CA TYR A 75 15.79 5.98 -2.85
C TYR A 75 16.21 7.31 -3.48
N LEU A 76 16.03 8.43 -2.78
CA LEU A 76 16.36 9.77 -3.28
C LEU A 76 17.75 10.24 -2.87
N SER A 77 18.33 9.72 -1.77
CA SER A 77 19.68 10.12 -1.26
C SER A 77 20.84 9.51 -2.03
N VAL A 78 20.61 8.62 -3.00
CA VAL A 78 21.67 7.92 -3.74
C VAL A 78 22.27 8.79 -4.87
N ARG A 79 21.77 10.01 -5.12
CA ARG A 79 22.27 10.85 -6.24
C ARG A 79 23.42 11.78 -5.90
N ASP A 80 23.72 12.03 -4.63
CA ASP A 80 24.80 12.97 -4.26
C ASP A 80 26.12 12.30 -3.86
N ASP A 81 26.15 10.97 -3.74
CA ASP A 81 27.40 10.24 -3.53
C ASP A 81 27.94 9.67 -4.86
N PRO A 82 29.24 9.87 -5.16
CA PRO A 82 29.88 9.19 -6.28
C PRO A 82 29.76 7.67 -6.06
N PRO A 83 29.67 6.85 -7.12
CA PRO A 83 29.35 5.44 -7.03
C PRO A 83 30.31 4.71 -6.09
N THR A 84 29.91 4.50 -4.86
CA THR A 84 30.63 3.64 -3.93
C THR A 84 30.50 2.21 -4.43
N LYS A 85 31.65 1.58 -4.59
CA LYS A 85 31.86 0.21 -5.08
C LYS A 85 31.19 -0.82 -4.16
N ASN A 86 29.85 -0.96 -4.22
CA ASN A 86 29.17 -2.09 -3.60
C ASN A 86 28.34 -2.81 -4.69
N PRO A 87 28.82 -3.96 -5.22
CA PRO A 87 28.23 -4.63 -6.39
C PRO A 87 26.96 -5.44 -6.10
N GLN A 88 26.32 -5.33 -4.91
CA GLN A 88 25.16 -6.16 -4.54
C GLN A 88 23.78 -5.54 -4.83
N LYS A 89 23.71 -4.38 -5.48
CA LYS A 89 22.44 -3.77 -5.95
C LYS A 89 22.37 -3.70 -7.48
N VAL A 90 22.70 -4.78 -8.13
CA VAL A 90 22.57 -4.88 -9.60
C VAL A 90 21.12 -5.26 -9.91
N GLY A 91 20.34 -4.33 -10.50
CA GLY A 91 19.09 -4.65 -11.19
C GLY A 91 17.85 -3.80 -10.87
N GLU A 92 17.85 -2.91 -9.88
CA GLU A 92 16.72 -2.01 -9.69
C GLU A 92 16.93 -0.72 -10.51
N PRO A 93 16.01 -0.37 -11.44
CA PRO A 93 16.13 0.87 -12.19
C PRO A 93 15.99 2.07 -11.23
N PHE A 94 16.85 3.06 -11.41
CA PHE A 94 16.79 4.31 -10.65
C PHE A 94 15.50 5.09 -11.00
N PRO A 95 14.91 5.86 -10.07
CA PRO A 95 13.83 6.77 -10.38
C PRO A 95 14.26 7.73 -11.51
N THR A 96 13.51 7.74 -12.59
CA THR A 96 13.72 8.66 -13.71
C THR A 96 12.58 9.67 -13.74
N LEU A 97 12.82 10.88 -14.25
CA LEU A 97 11.77 11.87 -14.49
C LEU A 97 10.94 11.58 -15.73
N GLU A 98 11.19 10.45 -16.41
CA GLU A 98 10.50 10.08 -17.64
C GLU A 98 8.97 10.04 -17.47
N PRO A 99 8.39 9.44 -16.41
CA PRO A 99 6.95 9.48 -16.22
C PRO A 99 6.37 10.90 -16.14
N LEU A 100 7.15 11.85 -15.59
CA LEU A 100 6.75 13.24 -15.42
C LEU A 100 7.03 14.12 -16.66
N SER A 101 7.55 13.55 -17.74
CA SER A 101 7.96 14.31 -18.94
C SER A 101 6.91 15.29 -19.49
N PRO A 102 5.57 14.99 -19.53
CA PRO A 102 4.59 15.94 -20.00
C PRO A 102 4.45 17.19 -19.14
N PHE A 103 4.79 17.07 -17.85
CA PHE A 103 4.64 18.14 -16.86
C PHE A 103 5.93 18.92 -16.59
N LEU A 104 7.07 18.48 -17.12
CA LEU A 104 8.35 19.17 -16.93
C LEU A 104 8.32 20.65 -17.34
N PRO A 105 7.60 21.07 -18.41
CA PRO A 105 7.50 22.47 -18.78
C PRO A 105 6.76 23.34 -17.74
N LEU A 106 5.92 22.74 -16.90
CA LEU A 106 5.18 23.42 -15.84
C LEU A 106 5.99 23.56 -14.55
N LEU A 107 7.06 22.77 -14.42
CA LEU A 107 7.93 22.82 -13.25
C LEU A 107 8.95 23.96 -13.42
N PRO A 108 9.32 24.68 -12.35
CA PRO A 108 10.40 25.65 -12.40
C PRO A 108 11.69 25.01 -12.93
N ARG A 109 12.48 25.78 -13.66
CA ARG A 109 13.74 25.27 -14.24
C ARG A 109 14.68 24.80 -13.14
N ASN A 110 15.26 23.61 -13.34
CA ASN A 110 16.21 22.95 -12.42
C ASN A 110 15.60 22.37 -11.13
N GLU A 111 14.28 22.18 -11.08
CA GLU A 111 13.69 21.49 -9.94
C GLU A 111 13.98 19.98 -9.98
N THR A 112 14.17 19.42 -8.79
CA THR A 112 14.47 17.99 -8.59
C THR A 112 13.30 17.27 -7.97
N LEU A 113 13.29 15.93 -8.01
CA LEU A 113 12.33 15.11 -7.28
C LEU A 113 12.30 15.46 -5.79
N GLN A 114 13.45 15.79 -5.20
CA GLN A 114 13.55 16.21 -3.80
C GLN A 114 12.79 17.52 -3.52
N THR A 115 12.80 18.47 -4.46
CA THR A 115 12.03 19.70 -4.32
C THR A 115 10.54 19.43 -4.41
N LEU A 116 10.10 18.62 -5.37
CA LEU A 116 8.71 18.18 -5.49
C LEU A 116 8.24 17.49 -4.21
N GLN A 117 9.06 16.58 -3.67
CA GLN A 117 8.76 15.88 -2.43
C GLN A 117 8.63 16.85 -1.25
N ARG A 118 9.51 17.84 -1.11
CA ARG A 118 9.40 18.86 -0.04
C ARG A 118 8.11 19.67 -0.14
N TRP A 119 7.73 20.09 -1.35
CA TRP A 119 6.47 20.81 -1.54
C TRP A 119 5.27 19.94 -1.19
N PHE A 120 5.30 18.68 -1.65
CA PHE A 120 4.27 17.70 -1.33
C PHE A 120 4.11 17.52 0.18
N LEU A 121 5.17 17.18 0.89
CA LEU A 121 5.14 16.95 2.34
C LEU A 121 4.66 18.19 3.12
N LYS A 122 5.08 19.39 2.71
CA LYS A 122 4.63 20.64 3.33
C LYS A 122 3.12 20.88 3.15
N GLU A 123 2.59 20.63 1.96
CA GLU A 123 1.15 20.81 1.71
C GLU A 123 0.33 19.69 2.39
N VAL A 124 0.85 18.47 2.45
CA VAL A 124 0.27 17.35 3.20
C VAL A 124 0.12 17.71 4.67
N GLU A 125 1.21 18.14 5.32
CA GLU A 125 1.17 18.51 6.75
C GLU A 125 0.16 19.61 7.03
N LYS A 126 0.12 20.65 6.21
CA LYS A 126 -0.88 21.73 6.32
C LYS A 126 -2.31 21.19 6.26
N ARG A 127 -2.59 20.22 5.39
CA ARG A 127 -3.92 19.59 5.26
C ARG A 127 -4.23 18.70 6.45
N HIS A 128 -3.25 17.94 6.92
CA HIS A 128 -3.37 17.11 8.12
C HIS A 128 -3.68 17.98 9.36
N GLU A 129 -3.04 19.12 9.54
CA GLU A 129 -3.34 20.05 10.65
C GLU A 129 -4.83 20.43 10.68
N VAL A 130 -5.42 20.73 9.52
CA VAL A 130 -6.84 21.05 9.41
C VAL A 130 -7.72 19.84 9.73
N LEU A 131 -7.39 18.67 9.17
CA LEU A 131 -8.20 17.46 9.28
C LEU A 131 -8.12 16.81 10.67
N ARG A 132 -7.03 16.98 11.43
CA ARG A 132 -6.87 16.43 12.80
C ARG A 132 -7.96 16.84 13.78
N SER A 133 -8.68 17.92 13.48
CA SER A 133 -9.84 18.34 14.31
C SER A 133 -11.05 17.41 14.17
N THR A 134 -11.15 16.65 13.08
CA THR A 134 -12.32 15.84 12.73
C THR A 134 -11.98 14.37 12.42
N HIS A 135 -10.70 14.06 12.21
CA HIS A 135 -10.23 12.73 11.83
C HIS A 135 -9.13 12.27 12.79
N GLN A 136 -9.18 11.01 13.21
CA GLN A 136 -8.19 10.44 14.11
C GLN A 136 -6.85 10.22 13.40
N VAL A 137 -6.89 9.69 12.18
CA VAL A 137 -5.76 9.51 11.29
C VAL A 137 -6.13 10.08 9.93
N PRO A 138 -5.89 11.39 9.71
CA PRO A 138 -6.31 12.06 8.49
C PRO A 138 -5.71 11.42 7.23
N GLU A 139 -6.55 11.20 6.23
CA GLU A 139 -6.13 10.83 4.88
C GLU A 139 -6.38 11.98 3.93
N ILE A 140 -5.48 12.18 3.00
CA ILE A 140 -5.58 13.20 1.95
C ILE A 140 -5.87 12.56 0.59
N ARG A 141 -6.30 13.36 -0.36
CA ARG A 141 -6.26 13.00 -1.78
C ARG A 141 -5.05 13.68 -2.42
N VAL A 142 -4.15 12.87 -2.95
CA VAL A 142 -2.88 13.38 -3.49
C VAL A 142 -3.08 14.28 -4.72
N GLU A 143 -4.12 14.04 -5.50
CA GLU A 143 -4.50 14.91 -6.62
C GLU A 143 -4.88 16.33 -6.16
N GLU A 144 -5.55 16.47 -5.02
CA GLU A 144 -5.85 17.80 -4.46
C GLU A 144 -4.59 18.52 -3.97
N VAL A 145 -3.61 17.77 -3.47
CA VAL A 145 -2.32 18.31 -3.05
C VAL A 145 -1.58 18.87 -4.25
N TRP A 146 -1.45 18.09 -5.32
CA TRP A 146 -0.75 18.52 -6.52
C TRP A 146 -1.50 19.64 -7.28
N ALA A 147 -2.83 19.59 -7.32
CA ALA A 147 -3.62 20.71 -7.85
C ALA A 147 -3.29 22.03 -7.13
N ALA A 148 -3.18 22.01 -5.79
CA ALA A 148 -2.85 23.19 -5.00
C ALA A 148 -1.40 23.67 -5.19
N ILE A 149 -0.45 22.75 -5.32
CA ILE A 149 0.98 23.08 -5.47
C ILE A 149 1.26 23.66 -6.87
N LEU A 150 0.70 23.08 -7.92
CA LEU A 150 1.07 23.36 -9.31
C LEU A 150 -0.02 24.16 -10.07
N GLY A 151 -1.16 24.42 -9.46
CA GLY A 151 -2.27 25.13 -10.11
C GLY A 151 -2.92 24.33 -11.23
N LEU A 152 -2.96 22.99 -11.12
CA LEU A 152 -3.46 22.08 -12.14
C LEU A 152 -4.99 21.97 -12.10
N SER A 153 -5.58 21.62 -13.23
CA SER A 153 -6.96 21.13 -13.29
C SER A 153 -7.09 19.81 -12.52
N GLU A 154 -8.30 19.37 -12.19
CA GLU A 154 -8.55 18.12 -11.51
C GLU A 154 -8.01 16.92 -12.32
N GLU A 155 -8.22 16.92 -13.63
CA GLU A 155 -7.77 15.87 -14.55
C GLU A 155 -6.24 15.82 -14.64
N ASP A 156 -5.59 16.98 -14.85
CA ASP A 156 -4.12 17.05 -14.90
C ASP A 156 -3.48 16.69 -13.55
N ALA A 157 -4.11 17.07 -12.44
CA ALA A 157 -3.63 16.76 -11.11
C ALA A 157 -3.72 15.25 -10.81
N PHE A 158 -4.77 14.58 -11.26
CA PHE A 158 -4.87 13.12 -11.17
C PHE A 158 -3.76 12.44 -11.99
N GLU A 159 -3.57 12.84 -13.26
CA GLU A 159 -2.51 12.28 -14.10
C GLU A 159 -1.12 12.55 -13.50
N PHE A 160 -0.86 13.79 -13.05
CA PHE A 160 0.39 14.13 -12.37
C PHE A 160 0.63 13.27 -11.15
N SER A 161 -0.38 13.06 -10.31
CA SER A 161 -0.29 12.24 -9.10
C SER A 161 0.10 10.80 -9.41
N LEU A 162 -0.53 10.19 -10.41
CA LEU A 162 -0.18 8.84 -10.86
C LEU A 162 1.26 8.78 -11.40
N ARG A 163 1.65 9.72 -12.25
CA ARG A 163 3.01 9.78 -12.81
C ARG A 163 4.07 10.01 -11.76
N TYR A 164 3.77 10.87 -10.77
CA TYR A 164 4.66 11.09 -9.62
C TYR A 164 4.82 9.81 -8.79
N GLU A 165 3.72 9.12 -8.49
CA GLU A 165 3.76 7.83 -7.78
C GLU A 165 4.57 6.78 -8.55
N LEU A 166 4.35 6.63 -9.85
CA LEU A 166 5.12 5.72 -10.71
C LEU A 166 6.62 6.06 -10.74
N THR A 167 6.96 7.35 -10.51
CA THR A 167 8.35 7.80 -10.42
C THR A 167 9.01 7.43 -9.09
N VAL A 168 8.29 7.65 -7.97
CA VAL A 168 8.88 7.53 -6.62
C VAL A 168 8.60 6.19 -5.95
N ASN A 169 7.55 5.51 -6.37
CA ASN A 169 7.10 4.24 -5.80
C ASN A 169 6.61 3.28 -6.88
N PRO A 170 7.49 2.73 -7.72
CA PRO A 170 7.10 1.67 -8.64
C PRO A 170 6.41 0.52 -7.92
N VAL A 171 5.31 0.05 -8.49
CA VAL A 171 4.46 -1.00 -7.92
C VAL A 171 4.41 -2.17 -8.91
N TYR A 172 4.36 -3.40 -8.39
CA TYR A 172 4.22 -4.61 -9.21
C TYR A 172 3.46 -5.70 -8.43
N PRO A 173 2.77 -6.65 -9.09
CA PRO A 173 2.09 -7.75 -8.38
C PRO A 173 3.03 -8.53 -7.45
N MET A 174 2.55 -8.87 -6.26
CA MET A 174 3.26 -9.79 -5.37
C MET A 174 3.26 -11.18 -6.01
N PRO A 175 4.40 -11.90 -6.02
CA PRO A 175 4.47 -13.25 -6.54
C PRO A 175 3.42 -14.17 -5.90
N GLY A 176 2.62 -14.85 -6.75
CA GLY A 176 1.55 -15.75 -6.31
C GLY A 176 0.23 -15.06 -5.94
N ALA A 177 0.16 -13.71 -5.95
CA ALA A 177 -1.07 -13.00 -5.57
C ALA A 177 -2.26 -13.33 -6.47
N ARG A 178 -2.05 -13.42 -7.80
CA ARG A 178 -3.11 -13.83 -8.75
C ARG A 178 -3.63 -15.22 -8.43
N GLU A 179 -2.73 -16.16 -8.28
CA GLU A 179 -3.04 -17.57 -8.01
C GLU A 179 -3.80 -17.73 -6.69
N CYS A 180 -3.37 -16.99 -5.66
CA CYS A 180 -4.04 -16.92 -4.37
C CYS A 180 -5.49 -16.43 -4.51
N LEU A 181 -5.69 -15.29 -5.16
CA LEU A 181 -7.03 -14.71 -5.36
C LEU A 181 -7.95 -15.62 -6.18
N GLU A 182 -7.44 -16.19 -7.27
CA GLU A 182 -8.20 -17.13 -8.09
C GLU A 182 -8.58 -18.41 -7.34
N PHE A 183 -7.67 -18.93 -6.50
CA PHE A 183 -7.94 -20.07 -5.66
C PHE A 183 -9.05 -19.80 -4.65
N LEU A 184 -8.94 -18.71 -3.87
CA LEU A 184 -9.92 -18.33 -2.87
C LEU A 184 -11.30 -18.08 -3.50
N ARG A 185 -11.35 -17.40 -4.63
CA ARG A 185 -12.58 -17.20 -5.40
C ARG A 185 -13.22 -18.54 -5.83
N LYS A 186 -12.43 -19.47 -6.38
CA LYS A 186 -12.92 -20.81 -6.78
C LYS A 186 -13.42 -21.61 -5.59
N LYS A 187 -12.84 -21.41 -4.40
CA LYS A 187 -13.29 -22.03 -3.14
C LYS A 187 -14.61 -21.44 -2.63
N GLY A 188 -15.06 -20.30 -3.19
CA GLY A 188 -16.26 -19.60 -2.74
C GLY A 188 -16.01 -18.67 -1.56
N THR A 189 -14.76 -18.35 -1.27
CA THR A 189 -14.39 -17.38 -0.25
C THR A 189 -14.79 -15.97 -0.69
N LEU A 190 -15.46 -15.22 0.18
CA LEU A 190 -15.79 -13.82 -0.05
C LEU A 190 -14.52 -12.97 0.12
N LEU A 191 -14.19 -12.16 -0.87
CA LEU A 191 -12.99 -11.32 -0.87
C LEU A 191 -13.32 -9.85 -0.67
N GLY A 192 -12.47 -9.12 0.06
CA GLY A 192 -12.55 -7.68 0.19
C GLY A 192 -11.17 -7.03 0.34
N LEU A 193 -11.15 -5.71 0.27
CA LEU A 193 -9.97 -4.85 0.45
C LEU A 193 -10.24 -3.79 1.51
N VAL A 194 -9.28 -3.58 2.42
CA VAL A 194 -9.24 -2.40 3.29
C VAL A 194 -7.83 -1.85 3.22
N SER A 195 -7.61 -0.79 2.46
CA SER A 195 -6.27 -0.31 2.16
C SER A 195 -6.14 1.21 2.29
N ASN A 196 -4.99 1.65 2.83
CA ASN A 196 -4.53 3.01 2.65
C ASN A 196 -4.18 3.16 1.17
N ALA A 197 -4.89 4.03 0.45
CA ALA A 197 -4.88 4.06 -1.00
C ALA A 197 -5.22 5.44 -1.56
N GLN A 198 -5.02 5.63 -2.85
CA GLN A 198 -5.34 6.85 -3.58
C GLN A 198 -6.24 6.55 -4.78
N ALA A 199 -6.80 7.58 -5.42
CA ALA A 199 -7.79 7.45 -6.49
C ALA A 199 -7.30 6.63 -7.70
N PHE A 200 -6.00 6.58 -7.95
CA PHE A 200 -5.40 5.77 -9.02
C PHE A 200 -5.19 4.28 -8.63
N THR A 201 -5.37 3.91 -7.36
CA THR A 201 -5.09 2.55 -6.87
C THR A 201 -5.86 1.44 -7.60
N PRO A 202 -7.16 1.56 -7.90
CA PRO A 202 -7.88 0.53 -8.65
C PRO A 202 -7.28 0.23 -10.02
N PHE A 203 -6.68 1.22 -10.67
CA PHE A 203 -6.06 1.05 -12.00
C PHE A 203 -4.82 0.15 -11.98
N TYR A 204 -4.11 0.02 -10.84
CA TYR A 204 -3.03 -0.96 -10.71
C TYR A 204 -3.56 -2.39 -10.86
N ILE A 205 -4.71 -2.68 -10.25
CA ILE A 205 -5.33 -4.00 -10.35
C ILE A 205 -5.69 -4.30 -11.81
N GLU A 206 -6.37 -3.38 -12.46
CA GLU A 206 -6.76 -3.56 -13.86
C GLU A 206 -5.53 -3.65 -14.79
N ALA A 207 -4.51 -2.84 -14.56
CA ALA A 207 -3.28 -2.87 -15.36
C ALA A 207 -2.55 -4.21 -15.28
N PHE A 208 -2.44 -4.78 -14.07
CA PHE A 208 -1.64 -5.97 -13.84
C PHE A 208 -2.43 -7.28 -13.97
N PHE A 209 -3.68 -7.28 -13.54
CA PHE A 209 -4.51 -8.49 -13.57
C PHE A 209 -5.40 -8.56 -14.82
N GLY A 210 -5.53 -7.45 -15.58
CA GLY A 210 -6.28 -7.40 -16.84
C GLY A 210 -7.79 -7.43 -16.67
N VAL A 211 -8.29 -7.34 -15.44
CA VAL A 211 -9.70 -7.40 -15.05
C VAL A 211 -9.94 -6.46 -13.88
N SER A 212 -11.19 -6.06 -13.65
CA SER A 212 -11.58 -5.21 -12.53
C SER A 212 -11.46 -5.93 -11.18
N LEU A 213 -11.55 -5.19 -10.09
CA LEU A 213 -11.60 -5.76 -8.73
C LEU A 213 -12.79 -6.73 -8.57
N GLU A 214 -13.96 -6.36 -9.08
CA GLU A 214 -15.15 -7.21 -9.01
C GLU A 214 -14.97 -8.51 -9.81
N GLU A 215 -14.37 -8.45 -10.97
CA GLU A 215 -14.08 -9.63 -11.80
C GLU A 215 -13.02 -10.54 -11.15
N LEU A 216 -12.11 -9.98 -10.33
CA LEU A 216 -11.22 -10.77 -9.49
C LEU A 216 -11.95 -11.44 -8.31
N GLY A 217 -13.17 -11.01 -7.98
CA GLY A 217 -14.00 -11.57 -6.93
C GLY A 217 -14.09 -10.70 -5.66
N PHE A 218 -13.55 -9.48 -5.68
CA PHE A 218 -13.70 -8.54 -4.57
C PHE A 218 -15.12 -8.00 -4.51
N HIS A 219 -15.74 -8.08 -3.31
CA HIS A 219 -17.10 -7.57 -3.10
C HIS A 219 -17.07 -6.03 -3.03
N PRO A 220 -17.93 -5.31 -3.75
CA PRO A 220 -17.91 -3.83 -3.78
C PRO A 220 -18.04 -3.21 -2.38
N ASP A 221 -18.97 -3.70 -1.54
CA ASP A 221 -19.20 -3.17 -0.19
C ASP A 221 -18.05 -3.49 0.79
N LEU A 222 -17.18 -4.44 0.46
CA LEU A 222 -15.99 -4.80 1.22
C LEU A 222 -14.69 -4.23 0.59
N THR A 223 -14.82 -3.37 -0.42
CA THR A 223 -13.68 -2.69 -1.06
C THR A 223 -13.61 -1.25 -0.54
N ILE A 224 -12.78 -1.04 0.48
CA ILE A 224 -12.72 0.18 1.28
C ILE A 224 -11.34 0.81 1.13
N PHE A 225 -11.30 2.00 0.53
CA PHE A 225 -10.07 2.78 0.33
C PHE A 225 -10.07 4.04 1.20
N SER A 226 -8.96 4.31 1.90
CA SER A 226 -8.82 5.42 2.85
C SER A 226 -9.16 6.79 2.26
N TYR A 227 -8.72 7.07 1.02
CA TYR A 227 -8.96 8.36 0.36
C TYR A 227 -10.45 8.72 0.21
N GLN A 228 -11.33 7.71 0.12
CA GLN A 228 -12.78 7.90 0.01
C GLN A 228 -13.38 8.41 1.33
N TRP A 229 -12.79 8.02 2.45
CA TRP A 229 -13.27 8.29 3.80
C TRP A 229 -12.49 9.37 4.53
N ARG A 230 -11.42 9.91 3.92
CA ARG A 230 -10.51 10.87 4.53
C ARG A 230 -9.90 10.39 5.85
N GLU A 231 -9.82 9.10 6.03
CA GLU A 231 -9.31 8.44 7.24
C GLU A 231 -8.45 7.25 6.85
N ALA A 232 -7.25 7.15 7.41
CA ALA A 232 -6.31 6.07 7.13
C ALA A 232 -6.25 5.04 8.28
N LYS A 233 -5.80 3.83 8.02
CA LYS A 233 -5.30 2.91 9.04
C LYS A 233 -4.12 3.58 9.77
N PRO A 234 -3.94 3.38 11.08
CA PRO A 234 -4.59 2.42 11.98
C PRO A 234 -5.88 2.91 12.64
N SER A 235 -6.53 3.98 12.14
CA SER A 235 -7.87 4.33 12.64
C SER A 235 -8.82 3.14 12.49
N PRO A 236 -9.65 2.82 13.49
CA PRO A 236 -10.59 1.73 13.42
C PRO A 236 -11.71 1.96 12.40
N LYS A 237 -11.89 3.20 11.90
CA LYS A 237 -13.01 3.59 11.04
C LYS A 237 -13.17 2.70 9.82
N LEU A 238 -12.08 2.41 9.08
CA LEU A 238 -12.18 1.57 7.87
C LEU A 238 -12.59 0.13 8.21
N PHE A 239 -12.12 -0.41 9.32
CA PHE A 239 -12.49 -1.75 9.78
C PHE A 239 -13.92 -1.79 10.34
N LEU A 240 -14.41 -0.72 10.97
CA LEU A 240 -15.82 -0.61 11.37
C LEU A 240 -16.75 -0.59 10.15
N LEU A 241 -16.39 0.12 9.07
CA LEU A 241 -17.13 0.08 7.81
C LEU A 241 -17.17 -1.34 7.22
N ALA A 242 -16.03 -2.04 7.26
CA ALA A 242 -15.96 -3.44 6.81
C ALA A 242 -16.85 -4.34 7.69
N ALA A 243 -16.85 -4.15 9.01
CA ALA A 243 -17.69 -4.91 9.93
C ALA A 243 -19.19 -4.69 9.68
N ASP A 244 -19.61 -3.46 9.42
CA ASP A 244 -21.01 -3.13 9.08
C ASP A 244 -21.42 -3.78 7.75
N ALA A 245 -20.56 -3.72 6.74
CA ALA A 245 -20.81 -4.39 5.45
C ALA A 245 -20.89 -5.92 5.60
N LEU A 246 -19.99 -6.52 6.38
CA LEU A 246 -20.03 -7.96 6.71
C LEU A 246 -21.33 -8.35 7.39
N GLY A 247 -21.79 -7.56 8.38
CA GLY A 247 -23.07 -7.79 9.05
C GLY A 247 -24.25 -7.82 8.08
N SER A 248 -24.23 -6.94 7.08
CA SER A 248 -25.26 -6.90 6.02
C SER A 248 -25.21 -8.13 5.10
N LEU A 249 -24.05 -8.75 4.97
CA LEU A 249 -23.81 -9.97 4.18
C LEU A 249 -23.97 -11.27 5.00
N GLY A 250 -24.28 -11.16 6.30
CA GLY A 250 -24.50 -12.31 7.19
C GLY A 250 -23.22 -12.89 7.78
N TYR A 251 -22.13 -12.14 7.79
CA TYR A 251 -20.84 -12.52 8.38
C TYR A 251 -20.46 -11.63 9.56
N THR A 252 -19.48 -12.08 10.34
CA THR A 252 -18.94 -11.36 11.50
C THR A 252 -17.44 -11.09 11.32
N PRO A 253 -16.86 -10.09 12.02
CA PRO A 253 -15.41 -9.90 12.05
C PRO A 253 -14.65 -11.14 12.53
N GLN A 254 -15.20 -11.91 13.48
CA GLN A 254 -14.57 -13.13 14.04
C GLN A 254 -14.44 -14.27 13.02
N GLU A 255 -15.32 -14.31 12.01
CA GLU A 255 -15.33 -15.27 10.91
C GLU A 255 -14.47 -14.79 9.74
N THR A 256 -13.90 -13.59 9.84
CA THR A 256 -13.14 -12.91 8.79
C THR A 256 -11.69 -12.81 9.20
N ILE A 257 -10.78 -13.15 8.28
CA ILE A 257 -9.36 -12.88 8.43
C ILE A 257 -8.95 -11.68 7.58
N TYR A 258 -8.17 -10.79 8.17
CA TYR A 258 -7.52 -9.69 7.48
C TYR A 258 -6.04 -10.02 7.26
N VAL A 259 -5.53 -9.84 6.05
CA VAL A 259 -4.16 -10.17 5.63
C VAL A 259 -3.44 -8.89 5.21
N GLY A 260 -2.34 -8.57 5.88
CA GLY A 260 -1.52 -7.40 5.53
C GLY A 260 -0.11 -7.49 6.10
N ASN A 261 0.76 -6.56 5.73
CA ASN A 261 2.20 -6.59 6.00
C ASN A 261 2.67 -5.65 7.13
N ASP A 262 1.77 -4.88 7.72
CA ASP A 262 2.07 -3.87 8.73
C ASP A 262 1.44 -4.26 10.08
N LEU A 263 2.28 -4.48 11.10
CA LEU A 263 1.82 -4.95 12.41
C LEU A 263 0.86 -3.98 13.09
N ARG A 264 1.01 -2.67 12.88
CA ARG A 264 0.14 -1.63 13.43
C ARG A 264 -1.16 -1.52 12.63
N ASN A 265 -1.03 -1.38 11.31
CA ASN A 265 -2.15 -1.07 10.43
C ASN A 265 -2.99 -2.31 10.09
N ASP A 266 -2.36 -3.50 10.05
CA ASP A 266 -2.96 -4.70 9.47
C ASP A 266 -3.11 -5.86 10.47
N VAL A 267 -2.51 -5.73 11.66
CA VAL A 267 -2.70 -6.70 12.73
C VAL A 267 -3.43 -6.04 13.91
N TRP A 268 -2.82 -5.03 14.53
CA TRP A 268 -3.42 -4.39 15.69
C TRP A 268 -4.76 -3.73 15.38
N ALA A 269 -4.83 -2.91 14.34
CA ALA A 269 -6.06 -2.15 14.05
C ALA A 269 -7.28 -3.03 13.72
N PRO A 270 -7.20 -4.09 12.87
CA PRO A 270 -8.33 -4.99 12.67
C PRO A 270 -8.67 -5.81 13.92
N GLN A 271 -7.69 -6.23 14.74
CA GLN A 271 -7.94 -6.97 15.99
C GLN A 271 -8.73 -6.12 17.01
N GLU A 272 -8.52 -4.79 17.07
CA GLU A 272 -9.32 -3.88 17.91
C GLU A 272 -10.82 -3.88 17.52
N VAL A 273 -11.16 -4.24 16.31
CA VAL A 273 -12.55 -4.35 15.82
C VAL A 273 -13.07 -5.80 15.88
N GLY A 274 -12.21 -6.75 16.24
CA GLY A 274 -12.55 -8.17 16.40
C GLY A 274 -12.30 -9.07 15.21
N PHE A 275 -11.60 -8.59 14.18
CA PHE A 275 -11.14 -9.43 13.08
C PHE A 275 -10.02 -10.39 13.52
N ARG A 276 -9.91 -11.51 12.86
CA ARG A 276 -8.66 -12.27 12.86
C ARG A 276 -7.66 -11.58 11.94
N ALA A 277 -6.38 -11.63 12.30
CA ALA A 277 -5.34 -10.97 11.54
C ALA A 277 -4.17 -11.91 11.21
N ALA A 278 -3.74 -11.89 9.96
CA ALA A 278 -2.54 -12.58 9.50
C ALA A 278 -1.49 -11.57 9.05
N LEU A 279 -0.28 -11.68 9.57
CA LEU A 279 0.84 -10.88 9.12
C LEU A 279 1.48 -11.52 7.89
N PHE A 280 1.43 -10.82 6.76
CA PHE A 280 2.09 -11.22 5.52
C PHE A 280 3.57 -10.84 5.55
N CYS A 281 4.45 -11.82 5.34
CA CYS A 281 5.89 -11.70 5.44
C CYS A 281 6.60 -11.93 4.09
N GLY A 282 5.90 -11.77 2.97
CA GLY A 282 6.41 -12.14 1.64
C GLY A 282 7.47 -11.18 1.07
N ASP A 283 7.59 -9.96 1.59
CA ASP A 283 8.60 -8.99 1.15
C ASP A 283 9.14 -8.18 2.34
N GLY A 284 10.43 -8.36 2.66
CA GLY A 284 11.11 -7.65 3.74
C GLY A 284 11.21 -6.13 3.53
N ARG A 285 11.00 -5.64 2.30
CA ARG A 285 10.95 -4.21 2.00
C ARG A 285 9.74 -3.54 2.63
N SER A 286 8.60 -4.21 2.56
CA SER A 286 7.30 -3.68 3.00
C SER A 286 6.92 -4.11 4.41
N LEU A 287 7.56 -5.13 4.98
CA LEU A 287 7.24 -5.63 6.32
C LEU A 287 7.54 -4.59 7.40
N ARG A 288 6.52 -4.26 8.21
CA ARG A 288 6.59 -3.26 9.29
C ARG A 288 6.29 -3.91 10.64
N LEU A 289 7.29 -3.94 11.53
CA LEU A 289 7.19 -4.65 12.82
C LEU A 289 7.13 -3.73 14.04
N TYR A 290 7.49 -2.45 13.95
CA TYR A 290 7.45 -1.47 15.06
C TYR A 290 8.11 -1.95 16.34
N LYS A 291 9.33 -2.51 16.25
CA LYS A 291 10.04 -3.17 17.35
C LYS A 291 10.29 -2.25 18.54
N ASP A 292 10.57 -0.99 18.26
CA ASP A 292 10.95 0.01 19.26
C ASP A 292 9.75 0.83 19.76
N ASP A 293 8.54 0.56 19.28
CA ASP A 293 7.32 1.21 19.74
C ASP A 293 6.64 0.37 20.82
N PRO A 294 6.59 0.85 22.08
CA PRO A 294 6.02 0.07 23.19
C PRO A 294 4.54 -0.23 23.02
N ARG A 295 3.82 0.50 22.15
CA ARG A 295 2.39 0.26 21.87
C ARG A 295 2.17 -0.99 21.03
N TYR A 296 3.13 -1.33 20.16
CA TYR A 296 2.98 -2.42 19.19
C TYR A 296 3.98 -3.57 19.42
N GLY A 297 4.93 -3.41 20.33
CA GLY A 297 5.97 -4.41 20.61
C GLY A 297 5.41 -5.78 20.99
N GLU A 298 4.30 -5.82 21.72
CA GLU A 298 3.64 -7.04 22.20
C GLU A 298 2.49 -7.52 21.30
N VAL A 299 2.16 -6.80 20.23
CA VAL A 299 1.11 -7.19 19.28
C VAL A 299 1.52 -8.47 18.57
N LYS A 300 0.59 -9.43 18.50
CA LYS A 300 0.80 -10.71 17.83
C LYS A 300 -0.32 -10.95 16.82
N PRO A 301 0.02 -11.37 15.60
CA PRO A 301 -0.97 -11.84 14.65
C PRO A 301 -1.54 -13.18 15.09
N ASP A 302 -2.74 -13.51 14.61
CA ASP A 302 -3.30 -14.86 14.80
C ASP A 302 -2.54 -15.89 13.93
N TYR A 303 -2.04 -15.46 12.77
CA TYR A 303 -1.29 -16.29 11.81
C TYR A 303 -0.16 -15.50 11.14
N LEU A 304 0.81 -16.24 10.61
CA LEU A 304 1.81 -15.72 9.66
C LEU A 304 1.53 -16.27 8.28
N ILE A 305 1.75 -15.47 7.24
CA ILE A 305 1.72 -15.90 5.83
C ILE A 305 3.07 -15.52 5.22
N GLU A 306 3.88 -16.51 4.86
CA GLU A 306 5.24 -16.27 4.36
C GLU A 306 5.28 -15.91 2.87
N SER A 307 4.32 -16.41 2.08
CA SER A 307 4.19 -16.11 0.66
C SER A 307 2.82 -16.54 0.13
N PHE A 308 2.48 -16.11 -1.09
CA PHE A 308 1.36 -16.62 -1.87
C PHE A 308 1.80 -17.69 -2.91
N GLN A 309 3.00 -18.23 -2.76
CA GLN A 309 3.54 -19.31 -3.61
C GLN A 309 3.50 -20.65 -2.88
#